data_3bfcd75dca95cbf65750cdcc5528f645
#
_entry.id   3bfcd75dca95cbf65750cdcc5528f645
#
_cell.length_a   1.000
_cell.length_b   1.000
_cell.length_c   1.000
_cell.angle_alpha   90.00
_cell.angle_beta   90.00
_cell.angle_gamma   90.00
#
_symmetry.space_group_name_H-M   'P 1'
#
loop_
_entity.id
_entity.type
_entity.pdbx_description
1 polymer ?
#
loop_
_entity_poly.entity_id
_entity_poly.type
_entity_poly.pdbx_seq_one_letter_code
_entity_poly.pdbx_strand_id
1 'polypeptide(L)'
;MKKAEVKFENITKKFNETTAVDNVSCSFEAGTLTTLLGPSGCGKTTSLRIIAGLERATSGKILVDNEDVTLLPATDRDVSMVFQSYALFPHMSVIENVSYGLKMININKEEYIEQALETLKLVNL
;
A
#
# COMPACT_ATOMS: atom_id res chain seq x y z
N MET A 1 -10.05 -5.16 9.84
CA MET A 1 -9.03 -5.62 8.88
C MET A 1 -8.41 -6.92 9.38
N LYS A 2 -8.33 -7.93 8.52
CA LYS A 2 -7.59 -9.16 8.82
C LYS A 2 -6.08 -8.83 8.89
N LYS A 3 -5.41 -9.33 9.93
CA LYS A 3 -3.95 -9.17 10.03
C LYS A 3 -3.30 -10.22 9.14
N ALA A 4 -2.46 -9.80 8.21
CA ALA A 4 -1.80 -10.66 7.25
C ALA A 4 -0.26 -10.60 7.40
N GLU A 5 0.41 -11.74 7.26
CA GLU A 5 1.85 -11.80 7.11
C GLU A 5 2.25 -11.49 5.67
N VAL A 6 3.32 -10.72 5.47
CA VAL A 6 3.88 -10.47 4.14
C VAL A 6 5.28 -11.03 4.06
N LYS A 7 5.58 -11.80 3.00
CA LYS A 7 6.92 -12.36 2.76
C LYS A 7 7.48 -11.95 1.41
N PHE A 8 8.75 -11.62 1.40
CA PHE A 8 9.58 -11.52 0.20
C PHE A 8 10.43 -12.77 0.07
N GLU A 9 10.43 -13.36 -1.10
CA GLU A 9 11.31 -14.47 -1.47
C GLU A 9 12.16 -14.06 -2.67
N ASN A 10 13.45 -13.79 -2.43
CA ASN A 10 14.46 -13.44 -3.44
C ASN A 10 14.03 -12.28 -4.36
N ILE A 11 13.38 -11.26 -3.81
CA ILE A 11 12.88 -10.12 -4.58
C ILE A 11 14.04 -9.32 -5.15
N THR A 12 14.02 -9.17 -6.47
CA THR A 12 14.90 -8.25 -7.20
C THR A 12 14.06 -7.28 -8.01
N LYS A 13 14.43 -6.00 -7.98
CA LYS A 13 13.87 -4.95 -8.83
C LYS A 13 14.94 -4.16 -9.53
N LYS A 14 14.89 -4.18 -10.86
CA LYS A 14 15.76 -3.38 -11.72
C LYS A 14 14.94 -2.34 -12.47
N PHE A 15 15.48 -1.14 -12.56
CA PHE A 15 15.03 -0.07 -13.45
C PHE A 15 16.15 0.19 -14.45
N ASN A 16 16.01 -0.28 -15.69
CA ASN A 16 17.07 -0.30 -16.67
C ASN A 16 18.36 -0.90 -16.09
N GLU A 17 19.46 -0.15 -16.04
CA GLU A 17 20.76 -0.58 -15.50
C GLU A 17 20.86 -0.49 -13.96
N THR A 18 19.88 0.14 -13.29
CA THR A 18 19.95 0.36 -11.84
C THR A 18 19.16 -0.73 -11.10
N THR A 19 19.83 -1.44 -10.20
CA THR A 19 19.19 -2.37 -9.29
C THR A 19 18.74 -1.62 -8.03
N ALA A 20 17.44 -1.47 -7.84
CA ALA A 20 16.85 -0.78 -6.69
C ALA A 20 16.59 -1.69 -5.49
N VAL A 21 16.34 -2.98 -5.74
CA VAL A 21 16.21 -4.04 -4.72
C VAL A 21 16.96 -5.24 -5.27
N ASP A 22 17.84 -5.83 -4.49
CA ASP A 22 18.72 -6.91 -4.95
C ASP A 22 18.59 -8.14 -4.05
N ASN A 23 17.94 -9.18 -4.57
CA ASN A 23 17.78 -10.50 -3.97
C ASN A 23 17.38 -10.48 -2.48
N VAL A 24 16.39 -9.67 -2.14
CA VAL A 24 15.94 -9.47 -0.76
C VAL A 24 14.92 -10.54 -0.38
N SER A 25 15.16 -11.23 0.75
CA SER A 25 14.22 -12.14 1.40
C SER A 25 14.00 -11.69 2.83
N CYS A 26 12.75 -11.46 3.21
CA CYS A 26 12.36 -11.09 4.57
C CYS A 26 10.87 -11.37 4.81
N SER A 27 10.45 -11.41 6.07
CA SER A 27 9.05 -11.53 6.47
C SER A 27 8.64 -10.37 7.38
N PHE A 28 7.41 -9.94 7.23
CA PHE A 28 6.74 -8.94 8.04
C PHE A 28 5.58 -9.63 8.76
N GLU A 29 5.72 -9.80 10.06
CA GLU A 29 4.75 -10.55 10.86
C GLU A 29 3.38 -9.89 10.92
N ALA A 30 2.35 -10.71 10.91
CA ALA A 30 0.97 -10.26 10.99
C ALA A 30 0.69 -9.45 12.27
N GLY A 31 0.11 -8.27 12.10
CA GLY A 31 -0.30 -7.42 13.23
C GLY A 31 0.82 -6.70 13.97
N THR A 32 2.02 -6.67 13.42
CA THR A 32 3.16 -5.92 13.95
C THR A 32 3.33 -4.59 13.23
N LEU A 33 3.98 -3.63 13.88
CA LEU A 33 4.51 -2.42 13.26
C LEU A 33 5.96 -2.66 12.87
N THR A 34 6.24 -2.70 11.58
CA THR A 34 7.61 -2.87 11.06
C THR A 34 8.11 -1.56 10.48
N THR A 35 9.33 -1.16 10.82
CA THR A 35 9.98 0.03 10.30
C THR A 35 11.15 -0.35 9.39
N LEU A 36 11.16 0.18 8.15
CA LEU A 36 12.27 0.04 7.22
C LEU A 36 13.22 1.23 7.39
N LEU A 37 14.42 0.98 7.87
CA LEU A 37 15.48 2.00 8.06
C LEU A 37 16.55 1.88 6.97
N GLY A 38 17.12 3.02 6.59
CA GLY A 38 18.20 3.07 5.63
C GLY A 38 18.31 4.43 4.93
N PRO A 39 19.44 4.71 4.24
CA PRO A 39 19.68 5.97 3.55
C PRO A 39 18.71 6.19 2.39
N SER A 40 18.68 7.41 1.86
CA SER A 40 17.91 7.71 0.65
C SER A 40 18.40 6.84 -0.52
N GLY A 41 17.47 6.35 -1.33
CA GLY A 41 17.77 5.52 -2.50
C GLY A 41 18.06 4.03 -2.22
N CYS A 42 18.01 3.56 -0.96
CA CYS A 42 18.28 2.14 -0.64
C CYS A 42 17.12 1.17 -0.90
N GLY A 43 16.09 1.57 -1.65
CA GLY A 43 15.01 0.67 -2.10
C GLY A 43 13.78 0.59 -1.20
N LYS A 44 13.67 1.31 -0.06
CA LYS A 44 12.51 1.25 0.86
C LYS A 44 11.18 1.52 0.17
N THR A 45 11.07 2.64 -0.52
CA THR A 45 9.85 3.02 -1.24
C THR A 45 9.52 2.05 -2.37
N THR A 46 10.55 1.54 -3.05
CA THR A 46 10.41 0.52 -4.10
C THR A 46 9.83 -0.76 -3.51
N SER A 47 10.37 -1.22 -2.37
CA SER A 47 9.87 -2.41 -1.67
C SER A 47 8.41 -2.25 -1.22
N LEU A 48 8.05 -1.10 -0.64
CA LEU A 48 6.66 -0.81 -0.27
C LEU A 48 5.72 -0.79 -1.49
N ARG A 49 6.15 -0.19 -2.62
CA ARG A 49 5.37 -0.22 -3.87
C ARG A 49 5.19 -1.62 -4.43
N ILE A 50 6.21 -2.47 -4.29
CA ILE A 50 6.16 -3.88 -4.70
C ILE A 50 5.12 -4.63 -3.83
N ILE A 51 5.11 -4.43 -2.51
CA ILE A 51 4.11 -5.00 -1.60
C ILE A 51 2.70 -4.55 -2.02
N ALA A 52 2.51 -3.26 -2.26
CA ALA A 52 1.22 -2.70 -2.63
C ALA A 52 0.75 -3.05 -4.06
N GLY A 53 1.57 -3.74 -4.89
CA GLY A 53 1.23 -4.07 -6.26
C GLY A 53 1.29 -2.89 -7.23
N LEU A 54 1.86 -1.76 -6.81
CA LEU A 54 2.07 -0.55 -7.62
C LEU A 54 3.35 -0.61 -8.46
N GLU A 55 4.21 -1.58 -8.16
CA GLU A 55 5.44 -1.84 -8.87
C GLU A 55 5.64 -3.36 -8.97
N ARG A 56 6.03 -3.85 -10.14
CA ARG A 56 6.32 -5.28 -10.35
C ARG A 56 7.77 -5.58 -10.01
N ALA A 57 8.02 -6.65 -9.26
CA ALA A 57 9.36 -7.21 -9.12
C ALA A 57 9.89 -7.69 -10.47
N THR A 58 11.20 -7.59 -10.69
CA THR A 58 11.87 -8.18 -11.87
C THR A 58 11.99 -9.70 -11.71
N SER A 59 12.21 -10.17 -10.47
CA SER A 59 12.22 -11.59 -10.10
C SER A 59 11.91 -11.76 -8.62
N GLY A 60 11.68 -13.01 -8.21
CA GLY A 60 11.29 -13.37 -6.84
C GLY A 60 9.78 -13.43 -6.68
N LYS A 61 9.33 -13.66 -5.44
CA LYS A 61 7.91 -13.80 -5.09
C LYS A 61 7.53 -12.96 -3.89
N ILE A 62 6.26 -12.52 -3.88
CA ILE A 62 5.63 -11.86 -2.75
C ILE A 62 4.47 -12.73 -2.31
N LEU A 63 4.48 -13.11 -1.04
CA LEU A 63 3.39 -13.87 -0.44
C LEU A 63 2.66 -12.99 0.58
N VAL A 64 1.34 -13.08 0.60
CA VAL A 64 0.46 -12.51 1.65
C VAL A 64 -0.33 -13.66 2.24
N ASP A 65 -0.19 -13.95 3.53
CA ASP A 65 -0.76 -15.11 4.21
C ASP A 65 -0.46 -16.44 3.44
N ASN A 66 0.77 -16.59 2.92
CA ASN A 66 1.24 -17.69 2.07
C ASN A 66 0.59 -17.80 0.67
N GLU A 67 -0.27 -16.87 0.28
CA GLU A 67 -0.79 -16.76 -1.10
C GLU A 67 0.16 -15.95 -1.97
N ASP A 68 0.52 -16.46 -3.14
CA ASP A 68 1.39 -15.77 -4.11
C ASP A 68 0.63 -14.64 -4.80
N VAL A 69 0.93 -13.40 -4.41
CA VAL A 69 0.33 -12.18 -4.98
C VAL A 69 1.27 -11.45 -5.95
N THR A 70 2.36 -12.09 -6.36
CA THR A 70 3.42 -11.46 -7.16
C THR A 70 2.89 -10.79 -8.43
N LEU A 71 1.98 -11.43 -9.13
CA LEU A 71 1.42 -10.94 -10.39
C LEU A 71 0.08 -10.21 -10.23
N LEU A 72 -0.52 -10.21 -9.03
CA LEU A 72 -1.78 -9.52 -8.79
C LEU A 72 -1.58 -8.00 -8.87
N PRO A 73 -2.47 -7.27 -9.54
CA PRO A 73 -2.47 -5.80 -9.53
C PRO A 73 -2.84 -5.26 -8.15
N ALA A 74 -2.57 -3.97 -7.90
CA ALA A 74 -2.86 -3.33 -6.62
C ALA A 74 -4.36 -3.40 -6.22
N THR A 75 -5.26 -3.40 -7.20
CA THR A 75 -6.71 -3.50 -6.99
C THR A 75 -7.16 -4.83 -6.40
N ASP A 76 -6.39 -5.89 -6.61
CA ASP A 76 -6.73 -7.26 -6.22
C ASP A 76 -5.93 -7.71 -4.97
N ARG A 77 -5.14 -6.80 -4.40
CA ARG A 77 -4.42 -7.01 -3.13
C ARG A 77 -5.15 -6.29 -2.01
N ASP A 78 -5.42 -6.97 -0.91
CA ASP A 78 -6.00 -6.35 0.31
C ASP A 78 -4.93 -5.56 1.09
N VAL A 79 -4.29 -4.62 0.39
CA VAL A 79 -3.21 -3.76 0.92
C VAL A 79 -3.49 -2.32 0.54
N SER A 80 -3.35 -1.40 1.48
CA SER A 80 -3.41 0.03 1.22
C SER A 80 -2.05 0.71 1.45
N MET A 81 -1.79 1.80 0.76
CA MET A 81 -0.56 2.58 0.87
C MET A 81 -0.86 4.06 1.09
N VAL A 82 -0.24 4.66 2.12
CA VAL A 82 -0.22 6.11 2.30
C VAL A 82 1.03 6.65 1.59
N PHE A 83 0.83 7.49 0.58
CA PHE A 83 1.92 8.09 -0.18
C PHE A 83 2.56 9.26 0.60
N GLN A 84 3.85 9.50 0.38
CA GLN A 84 4.58 10.62 0.98
C GLN A 84 3.98 11.99 0.61
N SER A 85 3.38 12.11 -0.57
CA SER A 85 2.65 13.31 -1.05
C SER A 85 1.18 13.31 -0.66
N TYR A 86 0.75 12.36 0.17
CA TYR A 86 -0.66 12.10 0.55
C TYR A 86 -1.60 11.76 -0.60
N ALA A 87 -1.22 11.98 -1.85
CA ALA A 87 -1.94 11.65 -3.09
C ALA A 87 -3.42 12.13 -3.12
N LEU A 88 -3.66 13.34 -2.62
CA LEU A 88 -4.99 13.95 -2.66
C LEU A 88 -5.42 14.22 -4.12
N PHE A 89 -6.70 14.04 -4.40
CA PHE A 89 -7.31 14.43 -5.66
C PHE A 89 -7.54 15.95 -5.68
N PRO A 90 -6.77 16.73 -6.47
CA PRO A 90 -6.78 18.18 -6.38
C PRO A 90 -8.09 18.82 -6.88
N HIS A 91 -8.87 18.08 -7.66
CA HIS A 91 -10.16 18.51 -8.20
C HIS A 91 -11.35 18.15 -7.30
N MET A 92 -11.11 17.51 -6.16
CA MET A 92 -12.11 17.08 -5.18
C MET A 92 -12.02 17.93 -3.91
N SER A 93 -13.15 18.19 -3.29
CA SER A 93 -13.22 18.79 -1.96
C SER A 93 -12.65 17.86 -0.88
N VAL A 94 -12.44 18.39 0.33
CA VAL A 94 -11.95 17.59 1.49
C VAL A 94 -12.88 16.41 1.76
N ILE A 95 -14.20 16.66 1.83
CA ILE A 95 -15.18 15.60 2.11
C ILE A 95 -15.19 14.53 1.01
N GLU A 96 -15.03 14.91 -0.26
CA GLU A 96 -14.96 13.98 -1.38
C GLU A 96 -13.68 13.14 -1.35
N ASN A 97 -12.54 13.71 -0.97
CA ASN A 97 -11.29 12.97 -0.79
C ASN A 97 -11.42 11.93 0.34
N VAL A 98 -11.96 12.32 1.49
CA VAL A 98 -12.11 11.43 2.66
C VAL A 98 -13.12 10.32 2.38
N SER A 99 -14.22 10.64 1.69
CA SER A 99 -15.28 9.68 1.38
C SER A 99 -15.01 8.81 0.16
N TYR A 100 -13.93 9.07 -0.61
CA TYR A 100 -13.69 8.42 -1.90
C TYR A 100 -13.62 6.89 -1.81
N GLY A 101 -12.89 6.36 -0.84
CA GLY A 101 -12.78 4.92 -0.64
C GLY A 101 -14.11 4.24 -0.35
N LEU A 102 -14.93 4.86 0.51
CA LEU A 102 -16.26 4.36 0.85
C LEU A 102 -17.21 4.38 -0.36
N LYS A 103 -17.12 5.42 -1.19
CA LYS A 103 -17.89 5.52 -2.43
C LYS A 103 -17.53 4.39 -3.41
N MET A 104 -16.27 3.95 -3.47
CA MET A 104 -15.82 2.89 -4.38
C MET A 104 -16.34 1.50 -4.00
N ILE A 105 -16.66 1.27 -2.73
CA ILE A 105 -17.25 0.01 -2.24
C ILE A 105 -18.79 0.01 -2.20
N ASN A 106 -19.42 0.95 -2.92
CA ASN A 106 -20.87 1.06 -3.11
C ASN A 106 -21.69 1.23 -1.81
N ILE A 107 -21.15 1.90 -0.80
CA ILE A 107 -21.91 2.31 0.38
C ILE A 107 -22.89 3.43 0.01
N ASN A 108 -24.06 3.49 0.67
CA ASN A 108 -25.05 4.52 0.47
C ASN A 108 -24.45 5.92 0.70
N LYS A 109 -24.86 6.91 -0.12
CA LYS A 109 -24.34 8.28 -0.08
C LYS A 109 -24.47 8.95 1.30
N GLU A 110 -25.60 8.80 1.95
CA GLU A 110 -25.84 9.37 3.27
C GLU A 110 -24.87 8.79 4.30
N GLU A 111 -24.71 7.48 4.28
CA GLU A 111 -23.84 6.73 5.19
C GLU A 111 -22.35 7.07 4.99
N TYR A 112 -21.84 7.11 3.75
CA TYR A 112 -20.43 7.42 3.55
C TYR A 112 -20.09 8.88 3.87
N ILE A 113 -21.03 9.81 3.68
CA ILE A 113 -20.84 11.21 4.07
C ILE A 113 -20.79 11.33 5.59
N GLU A 114 -21.69 10.67 6.32
CA GLU A 114 -21.70 10.67 7.79
C GLU A 114 -20.38 10.13 8.35
N GLN A 115 -19.93 8.96 7.89
CA GLN A 115 -18.65 8.37 8.30
C GLN A 115 -17.46 9.27 7.99
N ALA A 116 -17.46 9.93 6.83
CA ALA A 116 -16.41 10.87 6.46
C ALA A 116 -16.38 12.10 7.39
N LEU A 117 -17.55 12.66 7.74
CA LEU A 117 -17.65 13.78 8.70
C LEU A 117 -17.20 13.39 10.11
N GLU A 118 -17.56 12.20 10.57
CA GLU A 118 -17.06 11.68 11.86
C GLU A 118 -15.53 11.54 11.85
N THR A 119 -14.97 11.02 10.76
CA THR A 119 -13.52 10.89 10.62
C THR A 119 -12.81 12.25 10.62
N LEU A 120 -13.37 13.26 9.95
CA LEU A 120 -12.83 14.63 9.94
C LEU A 120 -12.84 15.26 11.34
N LYS A 121 -13.91 15.04 12.13
CA LYS A 121 -13.96 15.51 13.53
C LYS A 121 -12.82 14.96 14.40
N LEU A 122 -12.35 13.72 14.16
CA LEU A 122 -11.22 13.13 14.90
C LEU A 122 -9.92 13.90 14.73
N VAL A 123 -9.78 14.63 13.62
CA VAL A 123 -8.61 15.44 13.30
C VAL A 123 -8.90 16.95 13.37
N ASN A 124 -10.01 17.34 14.02
CA ASN A 124 -10.46 18.73 14.21
C ASN A 124 -10.71 19.50 12.90
N LEU A 125 -11.27 18.84 11.91
CA LEU A 125 -11.73 19.40 10.64
C LEU A 125 -13.26 19.30 10.49
#